data_a450e0a716dae6dd7ca25e2257da2c16
#
_entry.id   a450e0a716dae6dd7ca25e2257da2c16
#
_cell.length_a   1.000
_cell.length_b   1.000
_cell.length_c   1.000
_cell.angle_alpha   90.00
_cell.angle_beta   90.00
_cell.angle_gamma   90.00
#
_symmetry.space_group_name_H-M   'P 1'
#
loop_
_entity.id
_entity.type
_entity.pdbx_description
1 polymer ?
#
loop_
_entity_poly.entity_id
_entity_poly.type
_entity_poly.pdbx_seq_one_letter_code
_entity_poly.pdbx_strand_id
1 'polypeptide(L)'
;MKLNQFITAIVCIVLLALLVCIVYARATWEGGELPSPAPTVTAEETAEPEQSEAPEPSETPVYYEMYFTEDDVKAMAKMLWGEARGCTRDNQIKCAWVVCNRVDDDRFPDTIQGVLSQPSQFHGYDPAYPVTDELYSIAFDVLTRWSYEKQGVPVRRELPSSFLWFTGDGVTNHFREVY
;
A
#
# COMPACT_ATOMS: atom_id res chain seq x y z
N MET A 1 32.00 6.40 32.46
CA MET A 1 31.59 7.81 32.37
C MET A 1 31.33 8.34 30.96
N LYS A 2 31.89 7.76 29.89
CA LYS A 2 31.72 8.28 28.51
C LYS A 2 30.41 7.90 27.81
N LEU A 3 29.79 6.77 28.15
CA LEU A 3 28.55 6.30 27.51
C LEU A 3 27.33 7.16 27.88
N ASN A 4 27.19 7.57 29.15
CA ASN A 4 26.08 8.40 29.61
C ASN A 4 26.09 9.81 29.00
N GLN A 5 27.29 10.39 28.76
CA GLN A 5 27.40 11.68 28.11
C GLN A 5 26.99 11.64 26.62
N PHE A 6 27.24 10.52 25.94
CA PHE A 6 26.83 10.32 24.56
C PHE A 6 25.29 10.19 24.45
N ILE A 7 24.67 9.42 25.34
CA ILE A 7 23.21 9.27 25.38
C ILE A 7 22.53 10.61 25.67
N THR A 8 23.05 11.39 26.65
CA THR A 8 22.52 12.71 26.98
C THR A 8 22.61 13.67 25.81
N ALA A 9 23.72 13.66 25.05
CA ALA A 9 23.88 14.53 23.88
C ALA A 9 22.87 14.18 22.76
N ILE A 10 22.64 12.90 22.50
CA ILE A 10 21.65 12.45 21.50
C ILE A 10 20.25 12.85 21.90
N VAL A 11 19.85 12.68 23.17
CA VAL A 11 18.53 13.07 23.68
C VAL A 11 18.34 14.60 23.55
N CYS A 12 19.33 15.40 23.85
CA CYS A 12 19.26 16.86 23.69
C CYS A 12 19.09 17.27 22.22
N ILE A 13 19.77 16.61 21.27
CA ILE A 13 19.65 16.91 19.84
C ILE A 13 18.23 16.57 19.35
N VAL A 14 17.68 15.43 19.74
CA VAL A 14 16.32 15.02 19.37
C VAL A 14 15.26 15.99 19.94
N LEU A 15 15.42 16.42 21.18
CA LEU A 15 14.51 17.38 21.80
C LEU A 15 14.58 18.75 21.13
N LEU A 16 15.78 19.21 20.73
CA LEU A 16 15.95 20.46 19.98
C LEU A 16 15.31 20.39 18.59
N ALA A 17 15.45 19.26 17.89
CA ALA A 17 14.81 19.05 16.58
C ALA A 17 13.28 19.06 16.68
N LEU A 18 12.69 18.46 17.74
CA LEU A 18 11.27 18.47 17.98
C LEU A 18 10.75 19.89 18.30
N LEU A 19 11.49 20.69 19.08
CA LEU A 19 11.15 22.08 19.35
C LEU A 19 11.15 22.94 18.08
N VAL A 20 12.14 22.76 17.21
CA VAL A 20 12.21 23.47 15.93
C VAL A 20 11.02 23.09 15.03
N CYS A 21 10.64 21.81 14.95
CA CYS A 21 9.45 21.38 14.19
C CYS A 21 8.15 22.01 14.72
N ILE A 22 7.98 22.13 16.05
CA ILE A 22 6.80 22.74 16.67
C ILE A 22 6.74 24.25 16.36
N VAL A 23 7.87 24.94 16.39
CA VAL A 23 7.94 26.38 16.06
C VAL A 23 7.64 26.61 14.59
N TYR A 24 8.16 25.77 13.68
CA TYR A 24 7.87 25.85 12.24
C TYR A 24 6.38 25.58 11.95
N ALA A 25 5.78 24.58 12.59
CA ALA A 25 4.37 24.26 12.42
C ALA A 25 3.44 25.40 12.91
N ARG A 26 3.84 26.15 13.95
CA ARG A 26 3.09 27.34 14.40
C ARG A 26 3.25 28.54 13.48
N ALA A 27 4.44 28.76 12.92
CA ALA A 27 4.69 29.89 12.03
C ALA A 27 3.96 29.77 10.67
N THR A 28 3.59 28.56 10.24
CA THR A 28 2.83 28.31 9.00
C THR A 28 1.30 28.36 9.19
N TRP A 29 0.82 28.45 10.44
CA TRP A 29 -0.63 28.47 10.76
C TRP A 29 -1.20 29.90 10.92
N GLU A 30 -0.38 30.95 11.08
CA GLU A 30 -0.83 32.34 11.25
C GLU A 30 -0.88 33.10 9.92
N GLY A 31 -1.84 32.76 9.05
CA GLY A 31 -1.97 33.45 7.74
C GLY A 31 -3.26 33.16 6.99
N GLY A 32 -4.37 32.92 7.69
CA GLY A 32 -5.69 32.78 7.07
C GLY A 32 -6.68 33.78 7.65
N GLU A 33 -6.65 35.05 7.17
CA GLU A 33 -7.71 36.03 7.45
C GLU A 33 -9.04 35.56 6.83
N LEU A 34 -10.07 35.47 7.67
CA LEU A 34 -11.47 35.32 7.25
C LEU A 34 -11.95 36.64 6.62
N PRO A 35 -12.61 36.63 5.44
CA PRO A 35 -13.15 37.83 4.84
C PRO A 35 -14.30 38.41 5.68
N SER A 36 -14.23 39.72 5.96
CA SER A 36 -15.21 40.54 6.62
C SER A 36 -16.51 40.69 5.83
N PRO A 37 -17.69 40.76 6.45
CA PRO A 37 -18.96 40.88 5.74
C PRO A 37 -19.15 42.29 5.14
N ALA A 38 -19.57 42.33 3.86
CA ALA A 38 -19.91 43.52 3.15
C ALA A 38 -21.31 44.07 3.55
N PRO A 39 -21.63 45.36 3.28
CA PRO A 39 -22.74 46.05 3.89
C PRO A 39 -24.10 45.70 3.27
N THR A 40 -25.09 45.75 4.14
CA THR A 40 -26.53 45.63 3.90
C THR A 40 -27.02 46.65 2.81
N VAL A 41 -27.66 46.20 1.78
CA VAL A 41 -28.50 46.96 0.89
C VAL A 41 -29.94 46.46 0.95
N THR A 42 -30.85 47.37 1.16
CA THR A 42 -32.29 47.27 1.42
C THR A 42 -33.07 46.56 0.31
N ALA A 43 -34.11 45.84 0.74
CA ALA A 43 -35.06 45.04 -0.04
C ALA A 43 -35.65 45.73 -1.27
N GLU A 44 -35.78 44.96 -2.31
CA GLU A 44 -36.89 45.06 -3.26
C GLU A 44 -37.36 43.64 -3.62
N GLU A 45 -38.65 43.42 -3.38
CA GLU A 45 -39.41 42.17 -3.51
C GLU A 45 -39.56 41.82 -5.00
N THR A 46 -39.03 40.70 -5.45
CA THR A 46 -39.44 40.10 -6.74
C THR A 46 -39.22 38.57 -6.70
N ALA A 47 -40.37 37.88 -6.78
CA ALA A 47 -40.62 36.51 -7.25
C ALA A 47 -39.49 35.46 -7.09
N GLU A 48 -39.75 34.54 -6.21
CA GLU A 48 -39.12 33.24 -6.03
C GLU A 48 -39.16 32.40 -7.32
N PRO A 49 -38.01 31.99 -7.89
CA PRO A 49 -38.00 30.83 -8.78
C PRO A 49 -37.81 29.56 -7.96
N GLU A 50 -38.74 28.63 -8.12
CA GLU A 50 -38.70 27.28 -7.65
C GLU A 50 -37.27 26.71 -7.75
N GLN A 51 -36.66 26.51 -6.58
CA GLN A 51 -35.36 25.85 -6.47
C GLN A 51 -35.56 24.35 -6.77
N SER A 52 -35.30 23.99 -8.04
CA SER A 52 -35.14 22.60 -8.44
C SER A 52 -33.97 22.03 -7.62
N GLU A 53 -34.29 21.29 -6.57
CA GLU A 53 -33.30 20.45 -5.87
C GLU A 53 -32.70 19.50 -6.91
N ALA A 54 -31.45 19.77 -7.30
CA ALA A 54 -30.64 18.77 -7.99
C ALA A 54 -30.52 17.56 -7.05
N PRO A 55 -30.79 16.33 -7.53
CA PRO A 55 -30.64 15.15 -6.69
C PRO A 55 -29.19 15.07 -6.23
N GLU A 56 -28.97 15.07 -4.92
CA GLU A 56 -27.67 14.73 -4.35
C GLU A 56 -27.25 13.37 -4.91
N PRO A 57 -26.03 13.22 -5.44
CA PRO A 57 -25.55 11.93 -5.87
C PRO A 57 -25.51 11.00 -4.65
N SER A 58 -26.48 10.12 -4.56
CA SER A 58 -26.49 9.01 -3.60
C SER A 58 -25.34 8.08 -4.00
N GLU A 59 -24.12 8.35 -3.51
CA GLU A 59 -23.01 7.44 -3.63
C GLU A 59 -23.30 6.22 -2.74
N THR A 60 -23.93 5.21 -3.31
CA THR A 60 -23.97 3.89 -2.69
C THR A 60 -22.53 3.41 -2.57
N PRO A 61 -22.07 3.02 -1.37
CA PRO A 61 -20.70 2.54 -1.18
C PRO A 61 -20.46 1.33 -2.10
N VAL A 62 -19.48 1.44 -2.98
CA VAL A 62 -19.07 0.34 -3.86
C VAL A 62 -18.24 -0.62 -3.02
N TYR A 63 -18.79 -1.82 -2.79
CA TYR A 63 -18.07 -2.90 -2.11
C TYR A 63 -17.34 -3.74 -3.15
N TYR A 64 -16.02 -3.86 -3.01
CA TYR A 64 -15.21 -4.74 -3.83
C TYR A 64 -15.02 -6.09 -3.16
N GLU A 65 -15.17 -7.16 -3.92
CA GLU A 65 -14.91 -8.52 -3.45
C GLU A 65 -13.41 -8.77 -3.32
N MET A 66 -12.98 -9.41 -2.23
CA MET A 66 -11.59 -9.83 -2.08
C MET A 66 -11.42 -11.27 -2.56
N TYR A 67 -10.57 -11.47 -3.56
CA TYR A 67 -10.28 -12.78 -4.15
C TYR A 67 -9.17 -13.53 -3.39
N PHE A 68 -9.00 -13.24 -2.12
CA PHE A 68 -8.02 -13.87 -1.24
C PHE A 68 -8.54 -13.94 0.20
N THR A 69 -7.97 -14.84 0.98
CA THR A 69 -8.22 -15.02 2.40
C THR A 69 -7.07 -14.48 3.25
N GLU A 70 -7.27 -14.36 4.56
CA GLU A 70 -6.19 -14.00 5.49
C GLU A 70 -5.05 -15.04 5.47
N ASP A 71 -5.36 -16.32 5.26
CA ASP A 71 -4.35 -17.37 5.14
C ASP A 71 -3.50 -17.23 3.86
N ASP A 72 -4.06 -16.71 2.77
CA ASP A 72 -3.31 -16.38 1.55
C ASP A 72 -2.35 -15.22 1.80
N VAL A 73 -2.75 -14.19 2.55
CA VAL A 73 -1.86 -13.09 2.94
C VAL A 73 -0.69 -13.63 3.77
N LYS A 74 -0.95 -14.47 4.75
CA LYS A 74 0.09 -15.09 5.59
C LYS A 74 1.03 -15.98 4.77
N ALA A 75 0.49 -16.78 3.86
CA ALA A 75 1.29 -17.63 2.98
C ALA A 75 2.20 -16.79 2.06
N MET A 76 1.65 -15.74 1.44
CA MET A 76 2.42 -14.79 0.64
C MET A 76 3.53 -14.12 1.46
N ALA A 77 3.24 -13.66 2.68
CA ALA A 77 4.24 -13.05 3.56
C ALA A 77 5.38 -14.03 3.91
N LYS A 78 5.08 -15.30 4.14
CA LYS A 78 6.09 -16.35 4.38
C LYS A 78 6.93 -16.65 3.14
N MET A 79 6.33 -16.63 1.95
CA MET A 79 7.07 -16.73 0.69
C MET A 79 8.03 -15.54 0.54
N LEU A 80 7.57 -14.31 0.79
CA LEU A 80 8.42 -13.12 0.75
C LEU A 80 9.56 -13.19 1.77
N TRP A 81 9.33 -13.76 2.94
CA TRP A 81 10.40 -14.02 3.91
C TRP A 81 11.48 -14.94 3.34
N GLY A 82 11.09 -16.04 2.73
CA GLY A 82 12.02 -17.01 2.17
C GLY A 82 12.79 -16.47 0.96
N GLU A 83 12.09 -15.85 0.02
CA GLU A 83 12.61 -15.48 -1.29
C GLU A 83 13.20 -14.06 -1.35
N ALA A 84 12.75 -13.14 -0.50
CA ALA A 84 13.01 -11.72 -0.70
C ALA A 84 13.25 -10.90 0.58
N ARG A 85 13.41 -11.50 1.78
CA ARG A 85 13.57 -10.74 3.03
C ARG A 85 14.77 -9.79 3.04
N GLY A 86 15.81 -10.09 2.28
CA GLY A 86 17.01 -9.25 2.13
C GLY A 86 16.94 -8.24 0.98
N CYS A 87 15.87 -8.28 0.19
CA CYS A 87 15.69 -7.41 -0.97
C CYS A 87 15.05 -6.08 -0.59
N THR A 88 15.09 -5.12 -1.51
CA THR A 88 14.36 -3.86 -1.37
C THR A 88 12.84 -4.11 -1.37
N ARG A 89 12.07 -3.17 -0.77
CA ARG A 89 10.60 -3.23 -0.77
C ARG A 89 10.00 -3.35 -2.18
N ASP A 90 10.53 -2.61 -3.16
CA ASP A 90 10.09 -2.69 -4.56
C ASP A 90 10.29 -4.11 -5.14
N ASN A 91 11.42 -4.74 -4.81
CA ASN A 91 11.69 -6.11 -5.25
C ASN A 91 10.76 -7.13 -4.59
N GLN A 92 10.45 -6.95 -3.28
CA GLN A 92 9.48 -7.77 -2.55
C GLN A 92 8.07 -7.66 -3.17
N ILE A 93 7.62 -6.45 -3.49
CA ILE A 93 6.33 -6.20 -4.16
C ILE A 93 6.28 -6.94 -5.51
N LYS A 94 7.34 -6.86 -6.30
CA LYS A 94 7.43 -7.58 -7.59
C LYS A 94 7.37 -9.09 -7.42
N CYS A 95 8.00 -9.67 -6.38
CA CYS A 95 7.89 -11.09 -6.07
C CYS A 95 6.43 -11.49 -5.77
N ALA A 96 5.70 -10.67 -5.01
CA ALA A 96 4.28 -10.92 -4.75
C ALA A 96 3.44 -10.85 -6.03
N TRP A 97 3.72 -9.90 -6.93
CA TRP A 97 3.05 -9.83 -8.24
C TRP A 97 3.30 -11.06 -9.11
N VAL A 98 4.46 -11.70 -9.05
CA VAL A 98 4.70 -12.97 -9.78
C VAL A 98 3.71 -14.05 -9.33
N VAL A 99 3.40 -14.14 -8.04
CA VAL A 99 2.39 -15.10 -7.54
C VAL A 99 1.02 -14.79 -8.12
N CYS A 100 0.57 -13.53 -8.07
CA CYS A 100 -0.71 -13.11 -8.64
C CYS A 100 -0.78 -13.37 -10.16
N ASN A 101 0.30 -13.04 -10.89
CA ASN A 101 0.39 -13.30 -12.33
C ASN A 101 0.26 -14.80 -12.66
N ARG A 102 0.85 -15.67 -11.82
CA ARG A 102 0.72 -17.13 -12.02
C ARG A 102 -0.69 -17.62 -11.72
N VAL A 103 -1.38 -17.07 -10.71
CA VAL A 103 -2.78 -17.44 -10.44
C VAL A 103 -3.70 -17.07 -11.61
N ASP A 104 -3.35 -16.01 -12.36
CA ASP A 104 -4.12 -15.55 -13.51
C ASP A 104 -3.72 -16.25 -14.84
N ASP A 105 -2.69 -17.10 -14.85
CA ASP A 105 -2.16 -17.77 -16.04
C ASP A 105 -2.52 -19.26 -16.02
N ASP A 106 -3.20 -19.74 -17.04
CA ASP A 106 -3.74 -21.11 -17.16
C ASP A 106 -2.69 -22.24 -17.02
N ARG A 107 -1.39 -21.91 -17.08
CA ARG A 107 -0.29 -22.86 -16.89
C ARG A 107 -0.01 -23.21 -15.45
N PHE A 108 -0.59 -22.46 -14.49
CA PHE A 108 -0.36 -22.58 -13.07
C PHE A 108 -1.66 -22.88 -12.32
N PRO A 109 -1.58 -23.28 -11.03
CA PRO A 109 -2.77 -23.37 -10.19
C PRO A 109 -3.52 -22.02 -10.05
N ASP A 110 -4.83 -22.09 -9.98
CA ASP A 110 -5.74 -20.94 -9.91
C ASP A 110 -5.92 -20.34 -8.50
N THR A 111 -5.08 -20.75 -7.55
CA THR A 111 -5.12 -20.28 -6.15
C THR A 111 -3.72 -19.89 -5.66
N ILE A 112 -3.66 -18.91 -4.76
CA ILE A 112 -2.41 -18.46 -4.10
C ILE A 112 -1.70 -19.66 -3.45
N GLN A 113 -2.43 -20.44 -2.63
CA GLN A 113 -1.88 -21.63 -1.96
C GLN A 113 -1.35 -22.65 -2.96
N GLY A 114 -2.10 -22.89 -4.05
CA GLY A 114 -1.71 -23.81 -5.11
C GLY A 114 -0.41 -23.38 -5.78
N VAL A 115 -0.27 -22.12 -6.14
CA VAL A 115 0.96 -21.57 -6.75
C VAL A 115 2.14 -21.68 -5.80
N LEU A 116 1.98 -21.32 -4.52
CA LEU A 116 3.06 -21.34 -3.54
C LEU A 116 3.54 -22.76 -3.18
N SER A 117 2.65 -23.74 -3.27
CA SER A 117 2.97 -25.16 -2.95
C SER A 117 3.46 -25.97 -4.15
N GLN A 118 3.62 -25.37 -5.34
CA GLN A 118 4.17 -26.07 -6.50
C GLN A 118 5.60 -26.55 -6.24
N PRO A 119 5.91 -27.82 -6.51
CA PRO A 119 7.27 -28.36 -6.34
C PRO A 119 8.28 -27.56 -7.17
N SER A 120 9.40 -27.19 -6.55
CA SER A 120 10.54 -26.52 -7.20
C SER A 120 10.27 -25.13 -7.77
N GLN A 121 9.20 -24.45 -7.34
CA GLN A 121 8.89 -23.11 -7.81
C GLN A 121 9.35 -22.02 -6.83
N PHE A 122 8.95 -22.12 -5.59
CA PHE A 122 9.36 -21.20 -4.51
C PHE A 122 10.21 -21.97 -3.49
N HIS A 123 11.50 -22.11 -3.77
CA HIS A 123 12.42 -22.88 -2.92
C HIS A 123 12.59 -22.27 -1.51
N GLY A 124 12.42 -20.95 -1.40
CA GLY A 124 12.47 -20.23 -0.14
C GLY A 124 11.14 -20.25 0.65
N TYR A 125 10.06 -20.83 0.13
CA TYR A 125 8.80 -20.89 0.86
C TYR A 125 8.80 -22.02 1.89
N ASP A 126 8.53 -21.67 3.15
CA ASP A 126 8.30 -22.63 4.25
C ASP A 126 7.10 -22.17 5.09
N PRO A 127 6.06 -23.00 5.28
CA PRO A 127 4.92 -22.69 6.14
C PRO A 127 5.29 -22.35 7.59
N ALA A 128 6.47 -22.76 8.06
CA ALA A 128 6.97 -22.47 9.41
C ALA A 128 7.60 -21.08 9.55
N TYR A 129 7.84 -20.35 8.45
CA TYR A 129 8.44 -19.02 8.52
C TYR A 129 7.56 -18.00 9.26
N PRO A 130 8.21 -17.01 9.91
CA PRO A 130 7.48 -15.96 10.60
C PRO A 130 6.72 -15.07 9.61
N VAL A 131 5.62 -14.53 10.07
CA VAL A 131 4.89 -13.43 9.39
C VAL A 131 5.25 -12.14 10.11
N THR A 132 6.03 -11.30 9.46
CA THR A 132 6.35 -9.95 9.96
C THR A 132 5.30 -8.94 9.50
N ASP A 133 5.07 -7.89 10.28
CA ASP A 133 4.10 -6.84 9.93
C ASP A 133 4.43 -6.18 8.58
N GLU A 134 5.71 -6.00 8.29
CA GLU A 134 6.17 -5.42 7.04
C GLU A 134 5.79 -6.29 5.84
N LEU A 135 6.13 -7.60 5.87
CA LEU A 135 5.85 -8.51 4.76
C LEU A 135 4.36 -8.82 4.65
N TYR A 136 3.63 -8.88 5.77
CA TYR A 136 2.18 -8.97 5.78
C TYR A 136 1.54 -7.76 5.09
N SER A 137 2.00 -6.55 5.41
CA SER A 137 1.51 -5.32 4.77
C SER A 137 1.75 -5.29 3.26
N ILE A 138 2.91 -5.77 2.79
CA ILE A 138 3.20 -5.90 1.36
C ILE A 138 2.27 -6.92 0.70
N ALA A 139 2.12 -8.10 1.29
CA ALA A 139 1.26 -9.16 0.78
C ALA A 139 -0.19 -8.69 0.68
N PHE A 140 -0.71 -8.09 1.74
CA PHE A 140 -2.08 -7.57 1.79
C PHE A 140 -2.33 -6.46 0.75
N ASP A 141 -1.40 -5.51 0.60
CA ASP A 141 -1.49 -4.44 -0.38
C ASP A 141 -1.53 -4.98 -1.82
N VAL A 142 -0.62 -5.91 -2.16
CA VAL A 142 -0.57 -6.49 -3.52
C VAL A 142 -1.83 -7.30 -3.81
N LEU A 143 -2.28 -8.16 -2.89
CA LEU A 143 -3.47 -8.97 -3.07
C LEU A 143 -4.75 -8.13 -3.15
N THR A 144 -4.83 -7.03 -2.39
CA THR A 144 -5.94 -6.07 -2.49
C THR A 144 -5.98 -5.42 -3.87
N ARG A 145 -4.86 -4.92 -4.37
CA ARG A 145 -4.78 -4.32 -5.71
C ARG A 145 -5.08 -5.34 -6.81
N TRP A 146 -4.59 -6.57 -6.69
CA TRP A 146 -4.92 -7.67 -7.59
C TRP A 146 -6.41 -7.98 -7.60
N SER A 147 -7.08 -8.02 -6.44
CA SER A 147 -8.54 -8.21 -6.36
C SER A 147 -9.32 -7.08 -7.03
N TYR A 148 -8.86 -5.84 -6.89
CA TYR A 148 -9.47 -4.68 -7.56
C TYR A 148 -9.29 -4.76 -9.08
N GLU A 149 -8.11 -5.13 -9.55
CA GLU A 149 -7.84 -5.29 -10.98
C GLU A 149 -8.75 -6.35 -11.63
N LYS A 150 -9.00 -7.48 -10.95
CA LYS A 150 -9.93 -8.52 -11.41
C LYS A 150 -11.37 -8.00 -11.57
N GLN A 151 -11.72 -6.93 -10.91
CA GLN A 151 -13.03 -6.27 -11.00
C GLN A 151 -13.02 -5.06 -11.94
N GLY A 152 -11.95 -4.90 -12.72
CA GLY A 152 -11.81 -3.83 -13.72
C GLY A 152 -11.44 -2.46 -13.14
N VAL A 153 -11.07 -2.40 -11.86
CA VAL A 153 -10.57 -1.16 -11.23
C VAL A 153 -9.12 -0.95 -11.64
N PRO A 154 -8.76 0.20 -12.22
CA PRO A 154 -7.37 0.50 -12.55
C PRO A 154 -6.49 0.54 -11.30
N VAL A 155 -5.42 -0.23 -11.30
CA VAL A 155 -4.44 -0.29 -10.21
C VAL A 155 -3.02 -0.02 -10.70
N ARG A 156 -2.17 0.46 -9.81
CA ARG A 156 -0.73 0.52 -10.08
C ARG A 156 -0.14 -0.87 -9.92
N ARG A 157 0.56 -1.36 -10.96
CA ARG A 157 1.38 -2.57 -10.91
C ARG A 157 2.86 -2.21 -10.97
N GLU A 158 3.66 -2.83 -10.11
CA GLU A 158 5.12 -2.71 -10.14
C GLU A 158 5.74 -3.74 -11.08
N LEU A 159 4.95 -4.76 -11.51
CA LEU A 159 5.39 -5.80 -12.43
C LEU A 159 4.28 -6.11 -13.45
N PRO A 160 4.55 -6.08 -14.76
CA PRO A 160 3.57 -6.48 -15.77
C PRO A 160 3.10 -7.94 -15.61
N SER A 161 1.89 -8.24 -16.07
CA SER A 161 1.28 -9.58 -15.95
C SER A 161 2.02 -10.68 -16.72
N SER A 162 2.80 -10.32 -17.73
CA SER A 162 3.64 -11.26 -18.50
C SER A 162 4.82 -11.84 -17.72
N PHE A 163 5.22 -11.21 -16.60
CA PHE A 163 6.37 -11.66 -15.80
C PHE A 163 5.95 -12.74 -14.81
N LEU A 164 6.37 -13.98 -15.09
CA LEU A 164 5.96 -15.18 -14.37
C LEU A 164 7.13 -15.85 -13.61
N TRP A 165 8.37 -15.39 -13.83
CA TRP A 165 9.57 -16.00 -13.30
C TRP A 165 10.48 -14.98 -12.66
N PHE A 166 11.25 -15.41 -11.66
CA PHE A 166 12.39 -14.67 -11.17
C PHE A 166 13.51 -15.62 -10.72
N THR A 167 14.71 -15.09 -10.63
CA THR A 167 15.87 -15.76 -10.03
C THR A 167 16.56 -14.77 -9.11
N GLY A 168 16.87 -15.21 -7.87
CA GLY A 168 17.57 -14.41 -6.89
C GLY A 168 19.06 -14.69 -6.83
N ASP A 169 19.84 -13.67 -6.46
CA ASP A 169 21.27 -13.76 -6.13
C ASP A 169 21.53 -13.63 -4.62
N GLY A 170 20.44 -13.60 -3.80
CA GLY A 170 20.45 -13.39 -2.35
C GLY A 170 20.32 -11.92 -1.93
N VAL A 171 20.41 -10.97 -2.86
CA VAL A 171 20.28 -9.53 -2.63
C VAL A 171 19.18 -8.93 -3.50
N THR A 172 19.01 -9.44 -4.73
CA THR A 172 18.05 -8.93 -5.71
C THR A 172 17.44 -10.09 -6.47
N ASN A 173 16.14 -10.02 -6.76
CA ASN A 173 15.47 -10.92 -7.68
C ASN A 173 15.36 -10.26 -9.07
N HIS A 174 15.68 -11.04 -10.11
CA HIS A 174 15.64 -10.64 -11.51
C HIS A 174 14.44 -11.30 -12.19
N PHE A 175 13.52 -10.47 -12.69
CA PHE A 175 12.22 -10.90 -13.20
C PHE A 175 12.27 -11.11 -14.71
N ARG A 176 11.48 -12.10 -15.22
CA ARG A 176 11.43 -12.45 -16.65
C ARG A 176 10.09 -13.08 -17.03
N GLU A 177 9.75 -12.99 -18.31
CA GLU A 177 8.50 -13.50 -18.88
C GLU A 177 8.56 -14.99 -19.24
N VAL A 178 9.76 -15.48 -19.55
CA VAL A 178 10.03 -16.88 -19.95
C VAL A 178 10.99 -17.54 -18.95
N TYR A 179 10.85 -18.85 -18.84
CA TYR A 179 11.74 -19.69 -17.99
C TYR A 179 13.15 -19.76 -18.54
#